data_55ba343e90e07e3d0c62f2927c1d3871
#
_entry.id   55ba343e90e07e3d0c62f2927c1d3871
#
_cell.length_a   1.000
_cell.length_b   1.000
_cell.length_c   1.000
_cell.angle_alpha   90.00
_cell.angle_beta   90.00
_cell.angle_gamma   90.00
#
_symmetry.space_group_name_H-M   'P 1'
#
loop_
_entity.id
_entity.type
_entity.pdbx_description
1 polymer ?
#
loop_
_entity_poly.entity_id
_entity_poly.type
_entity_poly.pdbx_seq_one_letter_code
_entity_poly.pdbx_strand_id
1 'polypeptide(L)'
;MREPFYRRTRLCAGLLLMTLVSCAFASAESGSVPIAASTENNAVYAIESAKASRGLLLDVVHAGARIVVVGDHGHILFSDDQGATWTQASVPTRQLLTAVFFVDEQHGWAVGHDAQILASSDGGKSWSKQFEDLKREAPLLDVWFKDLNNGLAVGAYGVLLSTGDGGKHWQDISDRLDNEDQYHLNAIAQVKEAGLFIVGEAGSMFRSGDEGQTWGKIEGPYQGSLFGVTGTAQPSTLLAYGLRGNLFRSTDFGDSWQPIELKGARGPVEFGLASATLLTDGSLVLVGNGGSVMRSHDDGETFEVFNRPDRISLAGVAANLQGNLILVGQGGVRVASPTGAETTPQ
;
A
#
# COMPACT_ATOMS: atom_id res chain seq x y z
N MET A 1 16.80 55.01 22.64
CA MET A 1 17.87 55.93 22.18
C MET A 1 18.53 55.30 20.93
N ARG A 2 18.43 56.10 19.83
CA ARG A 2 19.14 56.08 18.56
C ARG A 2 18.74 55.08 17.49
N GLU A 3 17.79 55.49 16.67
CA GLU A 3 17.74 55.38 15.21
C GLU A 3 18.70 56.37 14.55
N PRO A 4 18.72 56.53 13.21
CA PRO A 4 18.89 55.67 12.04
C PRO A 4 20.02 56.23 11.11
N PHE A 5 20.29 55.62 9.97
CA PHE A 5 20.85 56.36 8.83
C PHE A 5 20.47 55.80 7.46
N TYR A 6 19.66 56.57 6.78
CA TYR A 6 19.39 56.64 5.35
C TYR A 6 20.59 57.10 4.55
N ARG A 7 20.86 56.61 3.36
CA ARG A 7 21.32 57.42 2.23
C ARG A 7 20.95 56.84 0.85
N ARG A 8 20.25 57.72 0.13
CA ARG A 8 19.97 57.70 -1.31
C ARG A 8 21.17 58.16 -2.13
N THR A 9 21.14 57.88 -3.42
CA THR A 9 21.44 58.70 -4.64
C THR A 9 22.21 57.85 -5.65
N ARG A 10 22.12 57.93 -6.99
CA ARG A 10 21.39 58.77 -7.97
C ARG A 10 21.48 58.09 -9.33
N LEU A 11 20.52 58.43 -10.21
CA LEU A 11 20.49 58.22 -11.65
C LEU A 11 21.76 58.65 -12.38
N CYS A 12 22.06 57.96 -13.52
CA CYS A 12 22.57 58.61 -14.72
C CYS A 12 22.02 57.93 -15.97
N ALA A 13 21.28 58.71 -16.73
CA ALA A 13 20.81 58.41 -18.06
C ALA A 13 21.96 58.68 -19.06
N GLY A 14 22.13 57.81 -20.03
CA GLY A 14 23.05 58.02 -21.16
C GLY A 14 22.38 57.53 -22.44
N LEU A 15 21.84 58.48 -23.18
CA LEU A 15 21.29 58.32 -24.52
C LEU A 15 22.46 58.28 -25.53
N LEU A 16 22.57 57.23 -26.35
CA LEU A 16 23.39 57.29 -27.56
C LEU A 16 22.65 56.72 -28.76
N LEU A 17 22.41 57.60 -29.67
CA LEU A 17 21.84 57.36 -31.00
C LEU A 17 22.97 56.93 -31.95
N MET A 18 22.83 55.79 -32.67
CA MET A 18 23.57 55.63 -33.94
C MET A 18 22.88 54.62 -34.88
N THR A 19 22.35 55.20 -35.95
CA THR A 19 22.33 54.87 -37.38
C THR A 19 22.20 53.42 -37.85
N LEU A 20 21.10 53.27 -38.60
CA LEU A 20 20.75 52.15 -39.49
C LEU A 20 21.82 51.93 -40.60
N VAL A 21 22.27 50.69 -40.73
CA VAL A 21 22.79 50.15 -41.99
C VAL A 21 21.99 48.90 -42.34
N SER A 22 21.18 48.99 -43.41
CA SER A 22 20.44 47.83 -43.96
C SER A 22 21.41 46.99 -44.78
N CYS A 23 21.68 45.75 -44.32
CA CYS A 23 22.19 44.70 -45.20
C CYS A 23 21.11 43.63 -45.35
N ALA A 24 20.57 43.51 -46.54
CA ALA A 24 19.73 42.42 -46.94
C ALA A 24 20.56 41.15 -47.09
N PHE A 25 20.28 40.17 -46.25
CA PHE A 25 20.75 38.80 -46.45
C PHE A 25 19.54 37.92 -46.83
N ALA A 26 19.70 37.27 -47.96
CA ALA A 26 18.75 36.29 -48.49
C ALA A 26 18.58 35.13 -47.46
N SER A 27 17.33 34.88 -47.10
CA SER A 27 16.96 33.72 -46.27
C SER A 27 17.03 32.45 -47.11
N ALA A 28 18.00 31.59 -46.80
CA ALA A 28 17.93 30.20 -47.21
C ALA A 28 16.95 29.50 -46.30
N GLU A 29 15.81 29.03 -46.79
CA GLU A 29 14.90 28.12 -46.07
C GLU A 29 15.65 26.81 -45.82
N SER A 30 16.10 26.62 -44.55
CA SER A 30 16.48 25.31 -44.08
C SER A 30 15.19 24.56 -43.69
N GLY A 31 14.79 23.65 -44.56
CA GLY A 31 13.72 22.72 -44.25
C GLY A 31 14.02 21.96 -42.96
N SER A 32 13.35 22.31 -41.87
CA SER A 32 13.35 21.53 -40.64
C SER A 32 12.58 20.24 -40.89
N VAL A 33 13.28 19.14 -41.03
CA VAL A 33 12.70 17.80 -40.96
C VAL A 33 12.12 17.68 -39.53
N PRO A 34 10.82 17.42 -39.36
CA PRO A 34 10.28 17.14 -38.02
C PRO A 34 10.91 15.86 -37.52
N ILE A 35 11.78 15.97 -36.53
CA ILE A 35 12.17 14.80 -35.72
C ILE A 35 10.90 14.38 -35.01
N ALA A 36 10.27 13.32 -35.51
CA ALA A 36 9.24 12.60 -34.78
C ALA A 36 9.90 12.18 -33.45
N ALA A 37 9.47 12.81 -32.36
CA ALA A 37 9.79 12.33 -31.04
C ALA A 37 9.18 10.93 -30.91
N SER A 38 9.98 9.91 -31.12
CA SER A 38 9.66 8.56 -30.68
C SER A 38 9.68 8.60 -29.14
N THR A 39 8.55 8.83 -28.53
CA THR A 39 8.32 8.46 -27.15
C THR A 39 8.26 6.92 -27.11
N GLU A 40 9.37 6.25 -27.35
CA GLU A 40 9.56 4.93 -26.81
C GLU A 40 9.56 5.09 -25.31
N ASN A 41 8.43 4.75 -24.73
CA ASN A 41 8.26 4.60 -23.28
C ASN A 41 9.13 3.40 -22.90
N ASN A 42 10.40 3.64 -22.53
CA ASN A 42 11.33 2.63 -22.06
C ASN A 42 10.89 2.15 -20.66
N ALA A 43 9.70 1.62 -20.56
CA ALA A 43 9.22 1.01 -19.33
C ALA A 43 10.14 -0.18 -18.98
N VAL A 44 10.75 -0.09 -17.81
CA VAL A 44 11.62 -1.15 -17.29
C VAL A 44 10.73 -2.20 -16.65
N TYR A 45 10.51 -3.32 -17.35
CA TYR A 45 9.68 -4.41 -16.86
C TYR A 45 10.39 -5.27 -15.80
N ALA A 46 9.59 -5.88 -14.92
CA ALA A 46 10.04 -6.95 -14.03
C ALA A 46 10.69 -8.10 -14.83
N ILE A 47 11.82 -8.59 -14.34
CA ILE A 47 12.52 -9.69 -15.02
C ILE A 47 11.79 -10.98 -14.70
N GLU A 48 11.48 -11.76 -15.73
CA GLU A 48 10.91 -13.09 -15.55
C GLU A 48 11.89 -14.00 -14.79
N SER A 49 11.39 -14.66 -13.74
CA SER A 49 12.20 -15.49 -12.87
C SER A 49 11.46 -16.74 -12.41
N ALA A 50 12.02 -17.89 -12.69
CA ALA A 50 11.53 -19.16 -12.16
C ALA A 50 11.57 -19.25 -10.61
N LYS A 51 12.21 -18.28 -9.95
CA LYS A 51 12.30 -18.17 -8.48
C LYS A 51 11.40 -17.08 -7.91
N ALA A 52 10.61 -16.38 -8.72
CA ALA A 52 9.77 -15.29 -8.27
C ALA A 52 8.82 -15.70 -7.12
N SER A 53 8.25 -16.92 -7.19
CA SER A 53 7.40 -17.47 -6.13
C SER A 53 8.12 -17.82 -4.81
N ARG A 54 9.46 -17.74 -4.80
CA ARG A 54 10.34 -18.00 -3.64
C ARG A 54 11.07 -16.74 -3.16
N GLY A 55 10.85 -15.60 -3.83
CA GLY A 55 11.36 -14.28 -3.44
C GLY A 55 10.62 -13.71 -2.23
N LEU A 56 10.96 -12.49 -1.85
CA LEU A 56 10.19 -11.76 -0.85
C LEU A 56 8.85 -11.32 -1.46
N LEU A 57 7.75 -11.77 -0.87
CA LEU A 57 6.40 -11.35 -1.23
C LEU A 57 5.77 -10.67 -0.01
N LEU A 58 5.07 -9.56 -0.22
CA LEU A 58 4.58 -8.70 0.87
C LEU A 58 3.07 -8.74 1.05
N ASP A 59 2.31 -8.95 -0.02
CA ASP A 59 0.86 -8.94 0.08
C ASP A 59 0.22 -9.99 -0.83
N VAL A 60 -1.01 -10.40 -0.48
CA VAL A 60 -1.80 -11.42 -1.17
C VAL A 60 -3.29 -11.11 -1.08
N VAL A 61 -3.96 -11.13 -2.23
CA VAL A 61 -5.41 -10.87 -2.32
C VAL A 61 -6.08 -11.80 -3.33
N HIS A 62 -7.41 -11.74 -3.34
CA HIS A 62 -8.25 -12.39 -4.34
C HIS A 62 -8.68 -11.41 -5.44
N ALA A 63 -8.60 -11.87 -6.70
CA ALA A 63 -9.31 -11.31 -7.85
C ALA A 63 -10.36 -12.37 -8.28
N GLY A 64 -11.49 -12.39 -7.61
CA GLY A 64 -12.45 -13.49 -7.71
C GLY A 64 -11.86 -14.82 -7.21
N ALA A 65 -11.83 -15.84 -8.08
CA ALA A 65 -11.23 -17.14 -7.75
C ALA A 65 -9.69 -17.16 -7.87
N ARG A 66 -9.11 -16.18 -8.58
CA ARG A 66 -7.66 -16.03 -8.74
C ARG A 66 -7.03 -15.49 -7.47
N ILE A 67 -5.85 -15.95 -7.14
CA ILE A 67 -5.01 -15.42 -6.06
C ILE A 67 -3.88 -14.62 -6.71
N VAL A 68 -3.66 -13.39 -6.23
CA VAL A 68 -2.62 -12.48 -6.72
C VAL A 68 -1.71 -12.12 -5.56
N VAL A 69 -0.40 -12.15 -5.78
CA VAL A 69 0.63 -11.78 -4.79
C VAL A 69 1.60 -10.77 -5.38
N VAL A 70 2.10 -9.87 -4.54
CA VAL A 70 3.07 -8.83 -4.94
C VAL A 70 4.29 -8.82 -4.03
N GLY A 71 5.41 -8.31 -4.53
CA GLY A 71 6.62 -8.19 -3.70
C GLY A 71 7.82 -7.59 -4.41
N ASP A 72 8.98 -8.13 -4.09
CA ASP A 72 10.27 -7.60 -4.51
C ASP A 72 10.51 -7.72 -6.02
N HIS A 73 11.38 -6.86 -6.56
CA HIS A 73 11.77 -6.79 -7.97
C HIS A 73 10.61 -6.52 -8.95
N GLY A 74 9.50 -5.93 -8.48
CA GLY A 74 8.29 -5.70 -9.27
C GLY A 74 7.53 -6.99 -9.56
N HIS A 75 7.81 -8.07 -8.85
CA HIS A 75 7.11 -9.32 -9.08
C HIS A 75 5.66 -9.23 -8.63
N ILE A 76 4.76 -9.50 -9.57
CA ILE A 76 3.37 -9.85 -9.32
C ILE A 76 3.17 -11.25 -9.89
N LEU A 77 2.66 -12.14 -9.07
CA LEU A 77 2.34 -13.51 -9.48
C LEU A 77 0.86 -13.77 -9.28
N PHE A 78 0.29 -14.62 -10.12
CA PHE A 78 -1.08 -15.06 -9.94
C PHE A 78 -1.19 -16.59 -10.04
N SER A 79 -2.20 -17.13 -9.36
CA SER A 79 -2.56 -18.54 -9.37
C SER A 79 -4.03 -18.71 -9.71
N ASP A 80 -4.33 -19.55 -10.70
CA ASP A 80 -5.68 -19.95 -11.09
C ASP A 80 -6.08 -21.33 -10.54
N ASP A 81 -5.16 -21.99 -9.81
CA ASP A 81 -5.32 -23.36 -9.28
C ASP A 81 -5.16 -23.40 -7.75
N GLN A 82 -5.63 -22.34 -7.08
CA GLN A 82 -5.70 -22.23 -5.62
C GLN A 82 -4.34 -22.29 -4.92
N GLY A 83 -3.29 -21.79 -5.58
CA GLY A 83 -1.93 -21.70 -5.04
C GLY A 83 -1.03 -22.88 -5.37
N ALA A 84 -1.49 -23.85 -6.20
CA ALA A 84 -0.68 -25.00 -6.59
C ALA A 84 0.45 -24.59 -7.57
N THR A 85 0.14 -23.73 -8.55
CA THR A 85 1.12 -23.16 -9.47
C THR A 85 0.99 -21.63 -9.59
N TRP A 86 2.09 -20.99 -9.95
CA TRP A 86 2.18 -19.53 -10.02
C TRP A 86 2.73 -19.07 -11.35
N THR A 87 2.07 -18.08 -11.95
CA THR A 87 2.49 -17.42 -13.19
C THR A 87 2.90 -16.00 -12.88
N GLN A 88 4.02 -15.54 -13.43
CA GLN A 88 4.46 -14.15 -13.30
C GLN A 88 3.70 -13.27 -14.29
N ALA A 89 3.16 -12.15 -13.79
CA ALA A 89 2.48 -11.14 -14.59
C ALA A 89 3.48 -10.26 -15.36
N SER A 90 2.98 -9.57 -16.40
CA SER A 90 3.71 -8.50 -17.07
C SER A 90 3.58 -7.20 -16.29
N VAL A 91 4.68 -6.70 -15.70
CA VAL A 91 4.69 -5.57 -14.77
C VAL A 91 5.72 -4.53 -15.17
N PRO A 92 5.34 -3.24 -15.43
CA PRO A 92 6.24 -2.21 -15.94
C PRO A 92 7.05 -1.51 -14.83
N THR A 93 7.61 -2.29 -13.90
CA THR A 93 8.51 -1.82 -12.85
C THR A 93 9.40 -2.94 -12.34
N ARG A 94 10.49 -2.59 -11.68
CA ARG A 94 11.36 -3.48 -10.87
C ARG A 94 11.42 -3.06 -9.41
N GLN A 95 10.64 -2.05 -9.03
CA GLN A 95 10.57 -1.58 -7.66
C GLN A 95 9.79 -2.56 -6.78
N LEU A 96 10.09 -2.55 -5.49
CA LEU A 96 9.35 -3.32 -4.50
C LEU A 96 7.90 -2.86 -4.47
N LEU A 97 6.97 -3.80 -4.61
CA LEU A 97 5.54 -3.59 -4.44
C LEU A 97 5.13 -4.01 -3.02
N THR A 98 4.42 -3.14 -2.34
CA THR A 98 4.09 -3.24 -0.91
C THR A 98 2.70 -3.79 -0.65
N ALA A 99 1.72 -3.41 -1.49
CA ALA A 99 0.33 -3.82 -1.34
C ALA A 99 -0.36 -3.96 -2.70
N VAL A 100 -1.45 -4.75 -2.71
CA VAL A 100 -2.32 -4.97 -3.86
C VAL A 100 -3.79 -5.05 -3.42
N PHE A 101 -4.68 -4.49 -4.21
CA PHE A 101 -6.11 -4.47 -3.96
C PHE A 101 -6.89 -4.77 -5.24
N PHE A 102 -7.96 -5.54 -5.16
CA PHE A 102 -8.91 -5.78 -6.25
C PHE A 102 -10.31 -5.41 -5.81
N VAL A 103 -10.99 -4.59 -6.62
CA VAL A 103 -12.39 -4.22 -6.38
C VAL A 103 -13.35 -5.25 -6.97
N ASP A 104 -12.90 -5.98 -7.98
CA ASP A 104 -13.61 -7.08 -8.63
C ASP A 104 -12.61 -8.09 -9.24
N GLU A 105 -13.10 -9.07 -10.00
CA GLU A 105 -12.26 -10.12 -10.61
C GLU A 105 -11.28 -9.62 -11.67
N GLN A 106 -11.49 -8.41 -12.22
CA GLN A 106 -10.74 -7.86 -13.34
C GLN A 106 -9.87 -6.68 -12.94
N HIS A 107 -10.37 -5.80 -12.06
CA HIS A 107 -9.78 -4.51 -11.79
C HIS A 107 -9.08 -4.47 -10.44
N GLY A 108 -7.78 -4.18 -10.49
CA GLY A 108 -6.95 -4.09 -9.30
C GLY A 108 -5.85 -3.04 -9.42
N TRP A 109 -5.32 -2.64 -8.25
CA TRP A 109 -4.22 -1.70 -8.13
C TRP A 109 -3.15 -2.28 -7.22
N ALA A 110 -1.89 -1.99 -7.56
CA ALA A 110 -0.73 -2.32 -6.74
C ALA A 110 0.10 -1.07 -6.51
N VAL A 111 0.63 -0.92 -5.31
CA VAL A 111 1.44 0.23 -4.90
C VAL A 111 2.81 -0.20 -4.40
N GLY A 112 3.75 0.74 -4.34
CA GLY A 112 5.08 0.39 -3.85
C GLY A 112 6.05 1.57 -3.77
N HIS A 113 7.33 1.24 -3.88
CA HIS A 113 8.42 2.22 -3.84
C HIS A 113 8.31 3.23 -4.98
N ASP A 114 8.98 4.39 -4.82
CA ASP A 114 8.93 5.53 -5.73
C ASP A 114 7.51 6.11 -5.91
N ALA A 115 6.66 5.95 -4.89
CA ALA A 115 5.24 6.32 -4.92
C ALA A 115 4.49 5.75 -6.13
N GLN A 116 4.88 4.55 -6.61
CA GLN A 116 4.27 3.97 -7.80
C GLN A 116 2.88 3.42 -7.52
N ILE A 117 1.98 3.65 -8.48
CA ILE A 117 0.67 3.00 -8.54
C ILE A 117 0.52 2.35 -9.92
N LEU A 118 0.27 1.06 -9.90
CA LEU A 118 0.01 0.25 -11.08
C LEU A 118 -1.47 -0.16 -11.08
N ALA A 119 -2.04 -0.34 -12.26
CA ALA A 119 -3.39 -0.85 -12.42
C ALA A 119 -3.46 -2.02 -13.40
N SER A 120 -4.36 -2.93 -13.12
CA SER A 120 -4.74 -4.05 -13.99
C SER A 120 -6.24 -4.00 -14.30
N SER A 121 -6.61 -4.45 -15.49
CA SER A 121 -8.00 -4.63 -15.94
C SER A 121 -8.24 -6.03 -16.52
N ASP A 122 -7.35 -6.99 -16.24
CA ASP A 122 -7.40 -8.36 -16.75
C ASP A 122 -7.18 -9.41 -15.65
N GLY A 123 -7.51 -9.04 -14.41
CA GLY A 123 -7.36 -9.90 -13.25
C GLY A 123 -5.90 -10.09 -12.84
N GLY A 124 -5.05 -9.09 -13.04
CA GLY A 124 -3.65 -9.11 -12.62
C GLY A 124 -2.69 -9.83 -13.56
N LYS A 125 -3.09 -10.19 -14.79
CA LYS A 125 -2.19 -10.80 -15.78
C LYS A 125 -1.20 -9.80 -16.35
N SER A 126 -1.67 -8.55 -16.55
CA SER A 126 -0.83 -7.45 -16.99
C SER A 126 -1.16 -6.17 -16.22
N TRP A 127 -0.17 -5.30 -16.10
CA TRP A 127 -0.24 -4.08 -15.32
C TRP A 127 0.25 -2.90 -16.14
N SER A 128 -0.30 -1.73 -15.84
CA SER A 128 0.12 -0.44 -16.42
C SER A 128 0.40 0.55 -15.30
N LYS A 129 1.42 1.40 -15.48
CA LYS A 129 1.75 2.44 -14.51
C LYS A 129 0.77 3.60 -14.67
N GLN A 130 0.06 3.96 -13.59
CA GLN A 130 -0.85 5.09 -13.52
C GLN A 130 -0.23 6.32 -12.85
N PHE A 131 0.63 6.10 -11.85
CA PHE A 131 1.25 7.17 -11.08
C PHE A 131 2.69 6.79 -10.67
N GLU A 132 3.54 7.81 -10.55
CA GLU A 132 4.90 7.70 -10.04
C GLU A 132 5.37 9.09 -9.58
N ASP A 133 6.01 9.17 -8.43
CA ASP A 133 6.65 10.40 -7.95
C ASP A 133 8.05 10.11 -7.40
N LEU A 134 9.02 10.04 -8.30
CA LEU A 134 10.43 9.79 -7.97
C LEU A 134 11.04 10.87 -7.07
N LYS A 135 10.50 12.09 -7.08
CA LYS A 135 11.05 13.20 -6.27
C LYS A 135 10.65 13.07 -4.80
N ARG A 136 9.59 12.38 -4.53
CA ARG A 136 9.09 12.17 -3.18
C ARG A 136 9.98 11.23 -2.37
N GLU A 137 10.66 10.29 -3.04
CA GLU A 137 11.51 9.24 -2.42
C GLU A 137 10.76 8.48 -1.29
N ALA A 138 9.45 8.37 -1.39
CA ALA A 138 8.58 7.80 -0.38
C ALA A 138 7.77 6.64 -0.96
N PRO A 139 7.79 5.44 -0.36
CA PRO A 139 6.92 4.36 -0.77
C PRO A 139 5.46 4.65 -0.41
N LEU A 140 4.55 4.22 -1.27
CA LEU A 140 3.19 3.93 -0.86
C LEU A 140 3.18 2.57 -0.16
N LEU A 141 2.37 2.43 0.88
CA LEU A 141 2.38 1.27 1.77
C LEU A 141 1.10 0.46 1.67
N ASP A 142 -0.03 1.11 1.37
CA ASP A 142 -1.32 0.45 1.20
C ASP A 142 -2.23 1.19 0.22
N VAL A 143 -3.23 0.50 -0.34
CA VAL A 143 -4.17 1.02 -1.32
C VAL A 143 -5.55 0.40 -1.13
N TRP A 144 -6.58 1.23 -1.22
CA TRP A 144 -7.97 0.83 -1.11
C TRP A 144 -8.82 1.50 -2.19
N PHE A 145 -9.77 0.76 -2.74
CA PHE A 145 -10.76 1.28 -3.68
C PHE A 145 -12.17 0.93 -3.21
N LYS A 146 -13.06 1.92 -3.26
CA LYS A 146 -14.49 1.73 -3.03
C LYS A 146 -15.17 1.07 -4.21
N ASP A 147 -14.79 1.52 -5.41
CA ASP A 147 -15.34 1.13 -6.70
C ASP A 147 -14.30 1.36 -7.81
N LEU A 148 -14.68 1.21 -9.07
CA LEU A 148 -13.78 1.39 -10.21
C LEU A 148 -13.21 2.81 -10.37
N ASN A 149 -13.78 3.82 -9.69
CA ASN A 149 -13.40 5.21 -9.86
C ASN A 149 -12.74 5.79 -8.61
N ASN A 150 -13.24 5.44 -7.43
CA ASN A 150 -12.88 6.09 -6.18
C ASN A 150 -11.90 5.25 -5.37
N GLY A 151 -10.69 5.77 -5.15
CA GLY A 151 -9.64 5.07 -4.42
C GLY A 151 -8.74 6.00 -3.62
N LEU A 152 -8.05 5.41 -2.65
CA LEU A 152 -7.08 6.05 -1.77
C LEU A 152 -5.81 5.22 -1.71
N ALA A 153 -4.65 5.88 -1.60
CA ALA A 153 -3.38 5.24 -1.31
C ALA A 153 -2.67 5.98 -0.19
N VAL A 154 -2.11 5.23 0.75
CA VAL A 154 -1.39 5.76 1.91
C VAL A 154 0.07 5.33 1.88
N GLY A 155 0.93 6.10 2.55
CA GLY A 155 2.35 5.78 2.51
C GLY A 155 3.22 6.50 3.53
N ALA A 156 4.52 6.41 3.28
CA ALA A 156 5.54 7.01 4.12
C ALA A 156 5.41 8.54 4.15
N TYR A 157 5.90 9.14 5.25
CA TYR A 157 5.88 10.59 5.48
C TYR A 157 4.47 11.21 5.43
N GLY A 158 3.45 10.46 5.85
CA GLY A 158 2.08 10.94 5.96
C GLY A 158 1.34 11.09 4.62
N VAL A 159 1.84 10.49 3.55
CA VAL A 159 1.22 10.58 2.23
C VAL A 159 -0.17 9.97 2.23
N LEU A 160 -1.14 10.74 1.74
CA LEU A 160 -2.49 10.30 1.40
C LEU A 160 -2.84 10.82 0.00
N LEU A 161 -2.98 9.91 -0.95
CA LEU A 161 -3.40 10.21 -2.32
C LEU A 161 -4.84 9.77 -2.54
N SER A 162 -5.57 10.49 -3.39
CA SER A 162 -6.94 10.12 -3.80
C SER A 162 -7.11 10.17 -5.31
N THR A 163 -8.01 9.33 -5.81
CA THR A 163 -8.52 9.39 -7.19
C THR A 163 -10.03 9.32 -7.19
N GLY A 164 -10.66 9.98 -8.17
CA GLY A 164 -12.09 9.90 -8.46
C GLY A 164 -12.39 9.43 -9.89
N ASP A 165 -11.37 8.95 -10.62
CA ASP A 165 -11.48 8.56 -12.02
C ASP A 165 -10.76 7.24 -12.36
N GLY A 166 -10.58 6.37 -11.37
CA GLY A 166 -9.97 5.06 -11.52
C GLY A 166 -8.45 5.11 -11.63
N GLY A 167 -7.84 6.19 -11.11
CA GLY A 167 -6.39 6.36 -11.10
C GLY A 167 -5.82 7.01 -12.36
N LYS A 168 -6.66 7.57 -13.25
CA LYS A 168 -6.17 8.39 -14.36
C LYS A 168 -5.50 9.67 -13.85
N HIS A 169 -6.02 10.21 -12.74
CA HIS A 169 -5.42 11.30 -12.00
C HIS A 169 -5.41 10.96 -10.51
N TRP A 170 -4.26 11.20 -9.87
CA TRP A 170 -4.09 11.08 -8.43
C TRP A 170 -3.81 12.46 -7.85
N GLN A 171 -4.51 12.82 -6.78
CA GLN A 171 -4.36 14.07 -6.05
C GLN A 171 -3.78 13.80 -4.66
N ASP A 172 -2.77 14.57 -4.27
CA ASP A 172 -2.28 14.60 -2.89
C ASP A 172 -3.29 15.36 -2.02
N ILE A 173 -3.79 14.68 -0.99
CA ILE A 173 -4.73 15.20 -0.01
C ILE A 173 -4.21 15.00 1.43
N SER A 174 -2.91 14.87 1.59
CA SER A 174 -2.25 14.64 2.88
C SER A 174 -2.54 15.76 3.90
N ASP A 175 -2.81 16.96 3.41
CA ASP A 175 -3.18 18.14 4.21
C ASP A 175 -4.56 18.01 4.92
N ARG A 176 -5.36 17.01 4.55
CA ARG A 176 -6.62 16.69 5.25
C ARG A 176 -6.40 15.95 6.57
N LEU A 177 -5.19 15.44 6.82
CA LEU A 177 -4.82 14.74 8.04
C LEU A 177 -4.12 15.68 9.02
N ASP A 178 -4.52 15.64 10.29
CA ASP A 178 -3.76 16.25 11.39
C ASP A 178 -2.53 15.37 11.72
N ASN A 179 -1.52 15.41 10.83
CA ASN A 179 -0.28 14.64 10.88
C ASN A 179 0.95 15.55 10.67
N GLU A 180 1.10 16.55 11.52
CA GLU A 180 2.17 17.56 11.41
C GLU A 180 3.58 16.93 11.48
N ASP A 181 3.75 15.84 12.24
CA ASP A 181 5.01 15.11 12.37
C ASP A 181 5.32 14.23 11.15
N GLN A 182 4.41 14.14 10.17
CA GLN A 182 4.53 13.33 8.96
C GLN A 182 4.81 11.83 9.26
N TYR A 183 4.19 11.29 10.31
CA TYR A 183 4.26 9.87 10.60
C TYR A 183 3.77 9.02 9.44
N HIS A 184 4.44 7.89 9.21
CA HIS A 184 4.07 6.97 8.15
C HIS A 184 2.65 6.43 8.36
N LEU A 185 1.86 6.37 7.28
CA LEU A 185 0.54 5.75 7.24
C LEU A 185 0.72 4.33 6.69
N ASN A 186 0.60 3.33 7.55
CA ASN A 186 1.00 1.97 7.23
C ASN A 186 -0.10 1.14 6.57
N ALA A 187 -1.36 1.39 6.92
CA ALA A 187 -2.49 0.65 6.38
C ALA A 187 -3.78 1.47 6.38
N ILE A 188 -4.66 1.16 5.42
CA ILE A 188 -6.02 1.70 5.32
C ILE A 188 -7.01 0.54 5.16
N ALA A 189 -8.12 0.55 5.91
CA ALA A 189 -9.16 -0.45 5.78
C ALA A 189 -10.56 0.15 5.84
N GLN A 190 -11.50 -0.51 5.17
CA GLN A 190 -12.91 -0.26 5.34
C GLN A 190 -13.42 -0.99 6.58
N VAL A 191 -14.17 -0.29 7.41
CA VAL A 191 -14.89 -0.83 8.57
C VAL A 191 -16.36 -0.87 8.24
N LYS A 192 -16.95 -2.05 8.39
CA LYS A 192 -18.34 -2.31 8.01
C LYS A 192 -19.31 -1.32 8.67
N GLU A 193 -20.16 -0.70 7.86
CA GLU A 193 -21.21 0.26 8.28
C GLU A 193 -20.69 1.46 9.09
N ALA A 194 -19.38 1.78 9.01
CA ALA A 194 -18.77 2.88 9.73
C ALA A 194 -17.96 3.82 8.84
N GLY A 195 -17.06 3.30 8.02
CA GLY A 195 -16.23 4.13 7.15
C GLY A 195 -14.83 3.57 6.94
N LEU A 196 -13.86 4.47 6.82
CA LEU A 196 -12.45 4.14 6.60
C LEU A 196 -11.63 4.41 7.86
N PHE A 197 -10.61 3.59 8.06
CA PHE A 197 -9.69 3.72 9.17
C PHE A 197 -8.25 3.60 8.68
N ILE A 198 -7.37 4.50 9.11
CA ILE A 198 -5.94 4.50 8.82
C ILE A 198 -5.18 4.30 10.13
N VAL A 199 -4.13 3.49 10.11
CA VAL A 199 -3.17 3.34 11.19
C VAL A 199 -1.74 3.57 10.70
N GLY A 200 -0.86 3.96 11.62
CA GLY A 200 0.50 4.30 11.23
C GLY A 200 1.54 4.24 12.34
N GLU A 201 2.63 4.95 12.08
CA GLU A 201 3.76 5.09 12.98
C GLU A 201 3.38 5.89 14.23
N ALA A 202 4.10 5.65 15.35
CA ALA A 202 3.89 6.32 16.64
C ALA A 202 2.44 6.25 17.17
N GLY A 203 1.69 5.20 16.80
CA GLY A 203 0.29 5.03 17.23
C GLY A 203 -0.69 5.94 16.49
N SER A 204 -0.28 6.55 15.38
CA SER A 204 -1.16 7.42 14.59
C SER A 204 -2.39 6.67 14.10
N MET A 205 -3.55 7.26 14.32
CA MET A 205 -4.83 6.72 13.88
C MET A 205 -5.72 7.84 13.33
N PHE A 206 -6.37 7.57 12.20
CA PHE A 206 -7.33 8.49 11.60
C PHE A 206 -8.56 7.70 11.13
N ARG A 207 -9.74 8.31 11.24
CA ARG A 207 -10.98 7.73 10.72
C ARG A 207 -11.75 8.72 9.85
N SER A 208 -12.50 8.19 8.91
CA SER A 208 -13.40 8.92 8.03
C SER A 208 -14.74 8.21 7.95
N GLY A 209 -15.83 8.91 8.27
CA GLY A 209 -17.20 8.43 8.11
C GLY A 209 -17.83 8.82 6.77
N ASP A 210 -17.11 9.53 5.90
CA ASP A 210 -17.59 10.11 4.64
C ASP A 210 -16.70 9.72 3.43
N GLU A 211 -16.17 8.49 3.45
CA GLU A 211 -15.42 7.90 2.34
C GLU A 211 -14.11 8.63 2.01
N GLY A 212 -13.45 9.20 3.04
CA GLY A 212 -12.17 9.87 2.91
C GLY A 212 -12.26 11.35 2.51
N GLN A 213 -13.44 11.95 2.55
CA GLN A 213 -13.58 13.39 2.29
C GLN A 213 -13.05 14.20 3.47
N THR A 214 -13.37 13.78 4.71
CA THR A 214 -12.82 14.36 5.93
C THR A 214 -12.25 13.27 6.84
N TRP A 215 -11.27 13.65 7.65
CA TRP A 215 -10.56 12.73 8.54
C TRP A 215 -10.48 13.30 9.95
N GLY A 216 -10.80 12.48 10.95
CA GLY A 216 -10.62 12.79 12.35
C GLY A 216 -9.45 11.99 12.93
N LYS A 217 -8.53 12.67 13.63
CA LYS A 217 -7.47 12.03 14.40
C LYS A 217 -8.05 11.34 15.64
N ILE A 218 -7.55 10.16 15.95
CA ILE A 218 -7.98 9.34 17.10
C ILE A 218 -6.81 9.17 18.05
N GLU A 219 -7.09 9.34 19.34
CA GLU A 219 -6.16 8.94 20.40
C GLU A 219 -6.22 7.42 20.55
N GLY A 220 -5.13 6.77 20.14
CA GLY A 220 -5.02 5.31 20.15
C GLY A 220 -4.58 4.73 21.49
N PRO A 221 -4.76 3.42 21.71
CA PRO A 221 -4.39 2.73 22.93
C PRO A 221 -2.89 2.47 23.06
N TYR A 222 -2.10 2.84 22.04
CA TYR A 222 -0.68 2.48 21.94
C TYR A 222 0.13 3.58 21.24
N GLN A 223 1.33 3.87 21.75
CA GLN A 223 2.23 4.89 21.20
C GLN A 223 3.33 4.33 20.29
N GLY A 224 3.29 3.06 19.95
CA GLY A 224 4.21 2.43 18.99
C GLY A 224 3.56 2.22 17.64
N SER A 225 4.37 1.80 16.65
CA SER A 225 3.88 1.62 15.28
C SER A 225 2.84 0.51 15.19
N LEU A 226 1.73 0.83 14.53
CA LEU A 226 0.69 -0.08 14.09
C LEU A 226 0.94 -0.38 12.61
N PHE A 227 1.03 -1.66 12.27
CA PHE A 227 1.37 -2.09 10.91
C PHE A 227 0.15 -2.41 10.07
N GLY A 228 -0.99 -2.66 10.72
CA GLY A 228 -2.20 -2.95 9.99
C GLY A 228 -3.47 -2.68 10.78
N VAL A 229 -4.54 -2.55 10.04
CA VAL A 229 -5.91 -2.42 10.53
C VAL A 229 -6.82 -3.27 9.64
N THR A 230 -7.83 -3.90 10.23
CA THR A 230 -8.82 -4.66 9.47
C THR A 230 -10.20 -4.54 10.12
N GLY A 231 -11.24 -4.34 9.29
CA GLY A 231 -12.62 -4.48 9.74
C GLY A 231 -12.97 -5.95 9.97
N THR A 232 -13.98 -6.18 10.80
CA THR A 232 -14.51 -7.54 11.06
C THR A 232 -15.85 -7.75 10.36
N ALA A 233 -16.49 -8.90 10.59
CA ALA A 233 -17.83 -9.17 10.08
C ALA A 233 -18.92 -8.31 10.77
N GLN A 234 -18.61 -7.74 11.95
CA GLN A 234 -19.56 -6.94 12.72
C GLN A 234 -19.49 -5.45 12.34
N PRO A 235 -20.61 -4.72 12.37
CA PRO A 235 -20.61 -3.26 12.17
C PRO A 235 -19.68 -2.55 13.16
N SER A 236 -19.06 -1.47 12.71
CA SER A 236 -18.18 -0.59 13.50
C SER A 236 -17.04 -1.29 14.25
N THR A 237 -16.79 -2.57 13.96
CA THR A 237 -15.81 -3.40 14.65
C THR A 237 -14.55 -3.57 13.81
N LEU A 238 -13.39 -3.32 14.45
CA LEU A 238 -12.08 -3.38 13.80
C LEU A 238 -10.99 -3.87 14.75
N LEU A 239 -9.92 -4.37 14.15
CA LEU A 239 -8.68 -4.72 14.82
C LEU A 239 -7.56 -3.79 14.34
N ALA A 240 -6.73 -3.29 15.25
CA ALA A 240 -5.48 -2.59 14.96
C ALA A 240 -4.32 -3.37 15.58
N TYR A 241 -3.27 -3.62 14.80
CA TYR A 241 -2.18 -4.48 15.21
C TYR A 241 -0.82 -3.98 14.72
N GLY A 242 0.27 -4.40 15.38
CA GLY A 242 1.58 -3.92 14.99
C GLY A 242 2.74 -4.47 15.79
N LEU A 243 3.58 -3.54 16.21
CA LEU A 243 4.86 -3.84 16.84
C LEU A 243 4.70 -4.64 18.14
N ARG A 244 5.61 -5.60 18.39
CA ARG A 244 5.71 -6.41 19.63
C ARG A 244 4.47 -7.23 19.97
N GLY A 245 3.70 -7.66 18.96
CA GLY A 245 2.50 -8.48 19.17
C GLY A 245 1.30 -7.71 19.74
N ASN A 246 1.38 -6.38 19.76
CA ASN A 246 0.24 -5.58 20.19
C ASN A 246 -0.93 -5.73 19.21
N LEU A 247 -2.07 -6.09 19.77
CA LEU A 247 -3.36 -6.24 19.09
C LEU A 247 -4.44 -5.59 19.93
N PHE A 248 -5.23 -4.74 19.29
CA PHE A 248 -6.34 -4.02 19.92
C PHE A 248 -7.62 -4.22 19.12
N ARG A 249 -8.74 -4.37 19.80
CA ARG A 249 -10.08 -4.46 19.23
C ARG A 249 -10.92 -3.28 19.64
N SER A 250 -11.64 -2.70 18.70
CA SER A 250 -12.69 -1.69 18.94
C SER A 250 -14.01 -2.20 18.36
N THR A 251 -15.13 -1.91 19.03
CA THR A 251 -16.50 -2.21 18.58
C THR A 251 -17.32 -0.95 18.29
N ASP A 252 -16.68 0.19 18.35
CA ASP A 252 -17.30 1.52 18.25
C ASP A 252 -16.51 2.47 17.33
N PHE A 253 -15.93 1.88 16.26
CA PHE A 253 -15.17 2.60 15.24
C PHE A 253 -13.99 3.43 15.81
N GLY A 254 -13.35 2.93 16.89
CA GLY A 254 -12.15 3.51 17.48
C GLY A 254 -12.40 4.49 18.64
N ASP A 255 -13.65 4.65 19.13
CA ASP A 255 -13.91 5.47 20.31
C ASP A 255 -13.37 4.82 21.59
N SER A 256 -13.36 3.49 21.65
CA SER A 256 -12.74 2.73 22.73
C SER A 256 -12.00 1.49 22.23
N TRP A 257 -11.00 1.05 22.98
CA TRP A 257 -10.12 -0.05 22.59
C TRP A 257 -9.91 -1.04 23.72
N GLN A 258 -9.91 -2.32 23.38
CA GLN A 258 -9.58 -3.43 24.26
C GLN A 258 -8.29 -4.10 23.77
N PRO A 259 -7.24 -4.25 24.62
CA PRO A 259 -6.07 -5.02 24.27
C PRO A 259 -6.41 -6.52 24.24
N ILE A 260 -5.97 -7.22 23.20
CA ILE A 260 -6.15 -8.65 23.04
C ILE A 260 -4.81 -9.34 23.32
N GLU A 261 -4.78 -10.20 24.35
CA GLU A 261 -3.59 -10.99 24.65
C GLU A 261 -3.44 -12.16 23.68
N LEU A 262 -2.30 -12.23 23.02
CA LEU A 262 -1.91 -13.35 22.16
C LEU A 262 -0.94 -14.26 22.92
N LYS A 263 -1.39 -15.48 23.24
CA LYS A 263 -0.58 -16.49 23.94
C LYS A 263 -0.43 -17.74 23.10
N GLY A 264 0.79 -18.02 22.68
CA GLY A 264 1.15 -19.29 22.06
C GLY A 264 1.65 -20.32 23.08
N ALA A 265 1.97 -21.51 22.61
CA ALA A 265 2.49 -22.61 23.45
C ALA A 265 3.80 -22.26 24.20
N ARG A 266 4.51 -21.22 23.78
CA ARG A 266 5.80 -20.78 24.34
C ARG A 266 5.72 -19.49 25.16
N GLY A 267 4.52 -18.98 25.42
CA GLY A 267 4.28 -17.71 26.10
C GLY A 267 3.63 -16.65 25.19
N PRO A 268 3.67 -15.37 25.61
CA PRO A 268 3.12 -14.28 24.86
C PRO A 268 3.76 -14.13 23.47
N VAL A 269 2.98 -13.65 22.50
CA VAL A 269 3.51 -13.25 21.18
C VAL A 269 4.15 -11.88 21.32
N GLU A 270 5.47 -11.81 21.15
CA GLU A 270 6.26 -10.57 21.26
C GLU A 270 6.82 -10.11 19.90
N PHE A 271 6.39 -10.75 18.82
CA PHE A 271 6.81 -10.42 17.46
C PHE A 271 5.81 -9.46 16.80
N GLY A 272 6.29 -8.69 15.80
CA GLY A 272 5.41 -7.81 15.04
C GLY A 272 4.35 -8.58 14.26
N LEU A 273 3.11 -8.08 14.29
CA LEU A 273 1.99 -8.56 13.51
C LEU A 273 1.96 -7.78 12.20
N ALA A 274 1.87 -8.47 11.05
CA ALA A 274 2.09 -7.87 9.75
C ALA A 274 0.81 -7.69 8.93
N SER A 275 -0.09 -8.68 8.93
CA SER A 275 -1.29 -8.66 8.10
C SER A 275 -2.43 -9.43 8.74
N ALA A 276 -3.65 -9.08 8.40
CA ALA A 276 -4.86 -9.79 8.78
C ALA A 276 -5.82 -9.91 7.61
N THR A 277 -6.62 -10.99 7.60
CA THR A 277 -7.69 -11.18 6.63
C THR A 277 -8.95 -11.70 7.32
N LEU A 278 -10.10 -11.20 6.86
CA LEU A 278 -11.41 -11.75 7.20
C LEU A 278 -11.77 -12.84 6.18
N LEU A 279 -12.00 -14.04 6.65
CA LEU A 279 -12.37 -15.16 5.80
C LEU A 279 -13.87 -15.18 5.52
N THR A 280 -14.27 -15.91 4.49
CA THR A 280 -15.69 -16.04 4.09
C THR A 280 -16.57 -16.72 5.12
N ASP A 281 -15.98 -17.51 6.03
CA ASP A 281 -16.69 -18.13 7.17
C ASP A 281 -16.83 -17.18 8.38
N GLY A 282 -16.38 -15.93 8.24
CA GLY A 282 -16.40 -14.91 9.29
C GLY A 282 -15.23 -15.00 10.28
N SER A 283 -14.36 -16.01 10.16
CA SER A 283 -13.15 -16.06 10.99
C SER A 283 -12.09 -15.05 10.54
N LEU A 284 -11.26 -14.62 11.48
CA LEU A 284 -10.13 -13.73 11.22
C LEU A 284 -8.82 -14.52 11.31
N VAL A 285 -7.91 -14.25 10.40
CA VAL A 285 -6.55 -14.78 10.45
C VAL A 285 -5.55 -13.65 10.45
N LEU A 286 -4.66 -13.63 11.43
CA LEU A 286 -3.52 -12.72 11.51
C LEU A 286 -2.22 -13.48 11.30
N VAL A 287 -1.24 -12.82 10.71
CA VAL A 287 0.12 -13.35 10.54
C VAL A 287 1.17 -12.33 10.95
N GLY A 288 2.36 -12.81 11.25
CA GLY A 288 3.45 -11.92 11.63
C GLY A 288 4.82 -12.59 11.62
N ASN A 289 5.76 -11.88 12.22
CA ASN A 289 7.13 -12.33 12.31
C ASN A 289 7.26 -13.62 13.14
N GLY A 290 8.36 -14.34 12.95
CA GLY A 290 8.61 -15.60 13.65
C GLY A 290 7.68 -16.75 13.25
N GLY A 291 7.03 -16.66 12.08
CA GLY A 291 6.11 -17.66 11.57
C GLY A 291 4.81 -17.76 12.34
N SER A 292 4.38 -16.67 12.98
CA SER A 292 3.16 -16.65 13.79
C SER A 292 1.91 -16.60 12.91
N VAL A 293 0.96 -17.48 13.17
CA VAL A 293 -0.37 -17.53 12.58
C VAL A 293 -1.38 -17.55 13.72
N MET A 294 -2.31 -16.61 13.75
CA MET A 294 -3.35 -16.50 14.76
C MET A 294 -4.70 -16.56 14.11
N ARG A 295 -5.65 -17.29 14.68
CA ARG A 295 -7.01 -17.42 14.17
C ARG A 295 -8.04 -17.13 15.26
N SER A 296 -9.05 -16.35 14.89
CA SER A 296 -10.22 -16.03 15.71
C SER A 296 -11.49 -16.54 15.03
N HIS A 297 -12.41 -17.09 15.82
CA HIS A 297 -13.75 -17.52 15.40
C HIS A 297 -14.87 -16.73 16.10
N ASP A 298 -14.50 -15.72 16.88
CA ASP A 298 -15.36 -14.91 17.74
C ASP A 298 -15.20 -13.40 17.45
N ASP A 299 -15.02 -13.08 16.18
CA ASP A 299 -14.92 -11.70 15.71
C ASP A 299 -13.75 -10.92 16.34
N GLY A 300 -12.64 -11.60 16.64
CA GLY A 300 -11.41 -11.01 17.16
C GLY A 300 -11.39 -10.81 18.68
N GLU A 301 -12.31 -11.43 19.43
CA GLU A 301 -12.29 -11.38 20.89
C GLU A 301 -11.18 -12.26 21.48
N THR A 302 -10.97 -13.45 20.90
CA THR A 302 -9.90 -14.36 21.28
C THR A 302 -9.20 -14.94 20.04
N PHE A 303 -7.94 -15.39 20.23
CA PHE A 303 -7.13 -15.95 19.16
C PHE A 303 -6.44 -17.24 19.58
N GLU A 304 -6.55 -18.26 18.74
CA GLU A 304 -5.66 -19.42 18.80
C GLU A 304 -4.36 -19.09 18.08
N VAL A 305 -3.23 -19.35 18.72
CA VAL A 305 -1.90 -19.01 18.19
C VAL A 305 -1.14 -20.27 17.80
N PHE A 306 -0.75 -20.34 16.55
CA PHE A 306 0.14 -21.34 16.00
C PHE A 306 1.47 -20.71 15.56
N ASN A 307 2.59 -21.25 16.02
CA ASN A 307 3.92 -20.81 15.57
C ASN A 307 4.50 -21.88 14.66
N ARG A 308 4.72 -21.54 13.40
CA ARG A 308 5.33 -22.42 12.41
C ARG A 308 6.73 -22.85 12.84
N PRO A 309 7.12 -24.12 12.63
CA PRO A 309 8.45 -24.62 13.00
C PRO A 309 9.58 -23.90 12.26
N ASP A 310 9.35 -23.47 11.00
CA ASP A 310 10.34 -22.79 10.16
C ASP A 310 10.63 -21.36 10.64
N ARG A 311 9.76 -20.75 11.45
CA ARG A 311 9.88 -19.38 12.00
C ARG A 311 10.11 -18.30 10.97
N ILE A 312 9.76 -18.54 9.70
CA ILE A 312 9.92 -17.58 8.63
C ILE A 312 8.89 -16.47 8.80
N SER A 313 9.34 -15.22 8.70
CA SER A 313 8.46 -14.06 8.82
C SER A 313 7.43 -14.01 7.69
N LEU A 314 6.18 -13.86 8.09
CA LEU A 314 5.01 -13.74 7.22
C LEU A 314 4.62 -12.27 7.10
N ALA A 315 4.26 -11.85 5.89
CA ALA A 315 3.87 -10.49 5.55
C ALA A 315 2.41 -10.36 5.14
N GLY A 316 1.84 -11.41 4.51
CA GLY A 316 0.45 -11.41 4.05
C GLY A 316 -0.20 -12.79 4.18
N VAL A 317 -1.52 -12.80 4.26
CA VAL A 317 -2.35 -14.01 4.34
C VAL A 317 -3.67 -13.86 3.60
N ALA A 318 -4.03 -14.89 2.84
CA ALA A 318 -5.37 -15.11 2.28
C ALA A 318 -5.76 -16.58 2.49
N ALA A 319 -7.00 -16.96 2.23
CA ALA A 319 -7.40 -18.36 2.21
C ALA A 319 -7.83 -18.76 0.79
N ASN A 320 -7.49 -19.97 0.36
CA ASN A 320 -8.03 -20.51 -0.89
C ASN A 320 -9.46 -21.07 -0.70
N LEU A 321 -10.11 -21.47 -1.79
CA LEU A 321 -11.48 -21.97 -1.77
C LEU A 321 -11.65 -23.28 -0.96
N GLN A 322 -10.57 -23.99 -0.67
CA GLN A 322 -10.56 -25.17 0.19
C GLN A 322 -10.35 -24.84 1.67
N GLY A 323 -10.22 -23.56 2.01
CA GLY A 323 -9.96 -23.09 3.37
C GLY A 323 -8.50 -23.20 3.82
N ASN A 324 -7.58 -23.61 2.93
CA ASN A 324 -6.15 -23.57 3.21
C ASN A 324 -5.63 -22.14 3.14
N LEU A 325 -4.64 -21.81 3.96
CA LEU A 325 -4.05 -20.49 3.98
C LEU A 325 -2.96 -20.36 2.89
N ILE A 326 -3.01 -19.25 2.18
CA ILE A 326 -1.94 -18.79 1.31
C ILE A 326 -1.15 -17.77 2.11
N LEU A 327 0.05 -18.16 2.49
CA LEU A 327 0.95 -17.35 3.31
C LEU A 327 2.06 -16.79 2.43
N VAL A 328 2.33 -15.49 2.50
CA VAL A 328 3.44 -14.83 1.81
C VAL A 328 4.38 -14.17 2.81
N GLY A 329 5.63 -13.99 2.43
CA GLY A 329 6.65 -13.37 3.25
C GLY A 329 8.06 -13.70 2.78
N GLN A 330 8.99 -13.80 3.71
CA GLN A 330 10.35 -14.27 3.43
C GLN A 330 10.33 -15.69 2.87
N GLY A 331 11.01 -15.88 1.72
CA GLY A 331 11.07 -17.17 1.04
C GLY A 331 9.80 -17.53 0.25
N GLY A 332 8.97 -16.53 -0.06
CA GLY A 332 7.89 -16.59 -1.03
C GLY A 332 6.56 -17.09 -0.52
N VAL A 333 5.76 -17.66 -1.43
CA VAL A 333 4.43 -18.15 -1.13
C VAL A 333 4.44 -19.59 -0.62
N ARG A 334 3.54 -19.88 0.33
CA ARG A 334 3.32 -21.22 0.90
C ARG A 334 1.82 -21.48 1.05
N VAL A 335 1.43 -22.72 0.75
CA VAL A 335 0.11 -23.21 1.11
C VAL A 335 0.19 -23.93 2.46
N ALA A 336 -0.65 -23.53 3.39
CA ALA A 336 -0.70 -24.08 4.73
C ALA A 336 -2.12 -24.55 5.07
N SER A 337 -2.25 -25.45 6.05
CA SER A 337 -3.55 -25.84 6.58
C SER A 337 -4.32 -24.64 7.16
N PRO A 338 -5.60 -24.74 7.46
CA PRO A 338 -6.38 -23.67 8.08
C PRO A 338 -5.81 -23.17 9.42
N THR A 339 -4.97 -23.96 10.09
CA THR A 339 -4.26 -23.58 11.33
C THR A 339 -2.87 -23.00 11.08
N GLY A 340 -2.40 -22.94 9.83
CA GLY A 340 -1.05 -22.46 9.48
C GLY A 340 0.03 -23.53 9.44
N ALA A 341 -0.29 -24.79 9.75
CA ALA A 341 0.66 -25.90 9.64
C ALA A 341 0.97 -26.23 8.15
N GLU A 342 2.13 -26.82 7.89
CA GLU A 342 2.46 -27.28 6.54
C GLU A 342 1.45 -28.31 6.05
N THR A 343 0.98 -28.15 4.82
CA THR A 343 0.24 -29.21 4.15
C THR A 343 1.25 -30.25 3.63
N THR A 344 1.04 -31.50 4.01
CA THR A 344 1.82 -32.62 3.42
C THR A 344 1.54 -32.63 1.92
N PRO A 345 2.55 -32.66 1.04
CA PRO A 345 2.33 -32.84 -0.37
C PRO A 345 1.55 -34.15 -0.58
N GLN A 346 0.41 -34.08 -1.26
CA GLN A 346 -0.33 -35.26 -1.72
C GLN A 346 0.38 -35.89 -2.91
#